data_1aa05a8a21bb0edbe2be5caf9d0f5082
#
_entry.id   1aa05a8a21bb0edbe2be5caf9d0f5082
#
_cell.length_a   1.000
_cell.length_b   1.000
_cell.length_c   1.000
_cell.angle_alpha   90.00
_cell.angle_beta   90.00
_cell.angle_gamma   90.00
#
_symmetry.space_group_name_H-M   'P 1'
#
loop_
_entity.id
_entity.type
_entity.pdbx_description
1 polymer ?
#
loop_
_entity_poly.entity_id
_entity_poly.type
_entity_poly.pdbx_seq_one_letter_code
_entity_poly.pdbx_strand_id
1 'polypeptide(L)'
;MNTLFSYFYAIASFAIYIAAIPFLLFFSLKTKYKESIPARFFLKNNTPLKAGGIWFHSCSFGEAKAVKPLVDAVPHEALRMSTTTHTGLKVLREYTAQSRYLPFEPLLFYWLKPQKALVVMEAEFWYLLFALAKKRGAKTLLVNARMSDRSFPKYKKIGWFYREIFKYIDEVYAQTATDKKRLEALGAKHVVVTGNIKLAYLPQPSKRLSKPSSLLVCAASTHEGEERLVLEAFLALKKEEPKSRLVVVPRHPERFEKVAELIDTFAKEHRLKWQRYSKSERFENDIVLVDVLGELVNIYAISDIVILGGAFEPVGGHNAAEAAQFGCKIISGKHYFNQKDIFDAVEGIAVVEASNLGRRLLQHGVLKAAKIKHKSDISLILKSIQDVL
;
A
#
# COMPACT_ATOMS: atom_id res chain seq x y z
N MET A 1 -14.56 -33.24 3.69
CA MET A 1 -15.32 -31.98 3.46
C MET A 1 -16.61 -32.05 4.25
N ASN A 2 -16.88 -31.07 5.11
CA ASN A 2 -18.19 -31.04 5.76
C ASN A 2 -19.20 -30.51 4.73
N THR A 3 -19.72 -31.44 3.90
CA THR A 3 -20.66 -31.12 2.80
C THR A 3 -21.86 -30.36 3.31
N LEU A 4 -22.34 -30.73 4.50
CA LEU A 4 -23.48 -30.11 5.15
C LEU A 4 -23.26 -28.62 5.43
N PHE A 5 -22.08 -28.24 5.98
CA PHE A 5 -21.76 -26.83 6.22
C PHE A 5 -21.70 -26.01 4.93
N SER A 6 -21.09 -26.54 3.87
CA SER A 6 -21.01 -25.86 2.57
C SER A 6 -22.38 -25.59 1.96
N TYR A 7 -23.32 -26.56 2.05
CA TYR A 7 -24.69 -26.39 1.58
C TYR A 7 -25.45 -25.37 2.43
N PHE A 8 -25.35 -25.51 3.75
CA PHE A 8 -25.96 -24.52 4.67
C PHE A 8 -25.46 -23.10 4.41
N TYR A 9 -24.16 -22.91 4.31
CA TYR A 9 -23.58 -21.60 4.03
C TYR A 9 -24.01 -21.05 2.68
N ALA A 10 -24.03 -21.87 1.64
CA ALA A 10 -24.46 -21.46 0.30
C ALA A 10 -25.94 -21.02 0.30
N ILE A 11 -26.82 -21.79 0.95
CA ILE A 11 -28.26 -21.46 1.07
C ILE A 11 -28.45 -20.18 1.87
N ALA A 12 -27.79 -20.06 3.04
CA ALA A 12 -27.86 -18.85 3.88
C ALA A 12 -27.37 -17.62 3.16
N SER A 13 -26.22 -17.71 2.47
CA SER A 13 -25.65 -16.58 1.70
C SER A 13 -26.53 -16.20 0.52
N PHE A 14 -27.20 -17.16 -0.12
CA PHE A 14 -28.14 -16.89 -1.21
C PHE A 14 -29.42 -16.23 -0.68
N ALA A 15 -29.95 -16.67 0.47
CA ALA A 15 -31.10 -16.04 1.11
C ALA A 15 -30.81 -14.58 1.51
N ILE A 16 -29.63 -14.33 2.09
CA ILE A 16 -29.18 -12.97 2.41
C ILE A 16 -29.06 -12.13 1.14
N TYR A 17 -28.53 -12.72 0.05
CA TYR A 17 -28.41 -12.03 -1.23
C TYR A 17 -29.78 -11.60 -1.77
N ILE A 18 -30.77 -12.48 -1.78
CA ILE A 18 -32.14 -12.16 -2.22
C ILE A 18 -32.74 -11.03 -1.37
N ALA A 19 -32.61 -11.11 -0.05
CA ALA A 19 -33.11 -10.07 0.86
C ALA A 19 -32.40 -8.70 0.66
N ALA A 20 -31.14 -8.70 0.22
CA ALA A 20 -30.38 -7.50 -0.01
C ALA A 20 -30.69 -6.80 -1.36
N ILE A 21 -31.34 -7.47 -2.32
CA ILE A 21 -31.56 -6.93 -3.68
C ILE A 21 -32.17 -5.53 -3.68
N PRO A 22 -33.24 -5.20 -2.93
CA PRO A 22 -33.82 -3.85 -2.95
C PRO A 22 -32.81 -2.76 -2.54
N PHE A 23 -32.03 -3.05 -1.50
CA PHE A 23 -30.97 -2.12 -1.03
C PHE A 23 -29.83 -1.98 -2.05
N LEU A 24 -29.45 -3.09 -2.69
CA LEU A 24 -28.40 -3.08 -3.72
C LEU A 24 -28.82 -2.26 -4.94
N LEU A 25 -30.07 -2.38 -5.38
CA LEU A 25 -30.63 -1.57 -6.46
C LEU A 25 -30.60 -0.07 -6.09
N PHE A 26 -31.03 0.27 -4.88
CA PHE A 26 -30.99 1.66 -4.40
C PHE A 26 -29.55 2.20 -4.36
N PHE A 27 -28.62 1.45 -3.78
CA PHE A 27 -27.22 1.90 -3.70
C PHE A 27 -26.54 1.96 -5.07
N SER A 28 -26.96 1.15 -6.05
CA SER A 28 -26.40 1.18 -7.41
C SER A 28 -26.64 2.52 -8.13
N LEU A 29 -27.59 3.32 -7.68
CA LEU A 29 -27.86 4.67 -8.21
C LEU A 29 -26.82 5.70 -7.76
N LYS A 30 -26.11 5.45 -6.65
CA LYS A 30 -25.07 6.37 -6.17
C LYS A 30 -23.84 6.30 -7.05
N THR A 31 -23.30 7.46 -7.45
CA THR A 31 -22.12 7.59 -8.35
C THR A 31 -20.95 6.70 -7.91
N LYS A 32 -20.67 6.64 -6.62
CA LYS A 32 -19.59 5.83 -6.03
C LYS A 32 -19.73 4.32 -6.33
N TYR A 33 -20.96 3.81 -6.46
CA TYR A 33 -21.24 2.37 -6.56
C TYR A 33 -21.85 1.95 -7.90
N LYS A 34 -22.06 2.90 -8.81
CA LYS A 34 -22.73 2.74 -10.10
C LYS A 34 -22.15 1.62 -10.97
N GLU A 35 -20.86 1.34 -10.86
CA GLU A 35 -20.20 0.25 -11.59
C GLU A 35 -20.04 -1.01 -10.72
N SER A 36 -19.59 -0.86 -9.48
CA SER A 36 -19.21 -2.00 -8.64
C SER A 36 -20.39 -2.84 -8.19
N ILE A 37 -21.52 -2.24 -7.79
CA ILE A 37 -22.69 -3.00 -7.35
C ILE A 37 -23.31 -3.79 -8.50
N PRO A 38 -23.64 -3.22 -9.67
CA PRO A 38 -24.16 -4.00 -10.78
C PRO A 38 -23.23 -5.12 -11.24
N ALA A 39 -21.93 -4.88 -11.26
CA ALA A 39 -20.95 -5.89 -11.66
C ALA A 39 -20.86 -7.04 -10.65
N ARG A 40 -20.82 -6.73 -9.34
CA ARG A 40 -20.58 -7.71 -8.28
C ARG A 40 -21.83 -8.54 -7.92
N PHE A 41 -22.99 -7.90 -7.93
CA PHE A 41 -24.21 -8.52 -7.45
C PHE A 41 -25.16 -8.95 -8.57
N PHE A 42 -25.03 -8.40 -9.77
CA PHE A 42 -25.89 -8.74 -10.92
C PHE A 42 -25.10 -9.18 -12.16
N LEU A 43 -23.79 -9.35 -12.04
CA LEU A 43 -22.85 -9.75 -13.10
C LEU A 43 -22.89 -8.84 -14.34
N LYS A 44 -23.41 -7.63 -14.22
CA LYS A 44 -23.51 -6.68 -15.34
C LYS A 44 -22.11 -6.30 -15.81
N ASN A 45 -21.81 -6.58 -17.10
CA ASN A 45 -20.48 -6.34 -17.70
C ASN A 45 -19.31 -6.96 -16.91
N ASN A 46 -19.55 -8.05 -16.20
CA ASN A 46 -18.59 -8.73 -15.34
C ASN A 46 -18.49 -10.22 -15.70
N THR A 47 -18.04 -10.48 -16.92
CA THR A 47 -17.86 -11.84 -17.44
C THR A 47 -16.82 -12.63 -16.63
N PRO A 48 -16.94 -13.98 -16.57
CA PRO A 48 -15.94 -14.82 -15.92
C PRO A 48 -14.53 -14.57 -16.41
N LEU A 49 -13.56 -14.73 -15.51
CA LEU A 49 -12.15 -14.78 -15.87
C LEU A 49 -11.88 -16.02 -16.74
N LYS A 50 -10.95 -15.92 -17.70
CA LYS A 50 -10.53 -17.08 -18.50
C LYS A 50 -9.93 -18.16 -17.59
N ALA A 51 -10.21 -19.42 -17.87
CA ALA A 51 -9.67 -20.54 -17.11
C ALA A 51 -8.13 -20.68 -17.23
N GLY A 52 -7.53 -21.47 -16.36
CA GLY A 52 -6.14 -21.93 -16.46
C GLY A 52 -5.07 -20.88 -16.11
N GLY A 53 -5.42 -19.82 -15.41
CA GLY A 53 -4.48 -18.77 -15.00
C GLY A 53 -4.12 -18.80 -13.51
N ILE A 54 -3.26 -17.87 -13.13
CA ILE A 54 -2.98 -17.51 -11.74
C ILE A 54 -3.88 -16.32 -11.38
N TRP A 55 -4.79 -16.55 -10.44
CA TRP A 55 -5.80 -15.57 -10.06
C TRP A 55 -5.43 -14.85 -8.77
N PHE A 56 -5.13 -13.55 -8.88
CA PHE A 56 -4.90 -12.66 -7.74
C PHE A 56 -6.19 -11.94 -7.35
N HIS A 57 -6.50 -11.95 -6.06
CA HIS A 57 -7.60 -11.20 -5.48
C HIS A 57 -7.11 -10.20 -4.44
N SER A 58 -7.52 -8.93 -4.60
CA SER A 58 -7.23 -7.82 -3.69
C SER A 58 -8.45 -6.94 -3.51
N CYS A 59 -8.72 -6.40 -2.32
CA CYS A 59 -9.91 -5.60 -2.07
C CYS A 59 -9.73 -4.10 -2.25
N SER A 60 -8.55 -3.58 -1.97
CA SER A 60 -8.30 -2.14 -1.93
C SER A 60 -7.30 -1.67 -3.00
N PHE A 61 -7.26 -0.34 -3.23
CA PHE A 61 -6.24 0.29 -4.06
C PHE A 61 -4.81 -0.03 -3.58
N GLY A 62 -4.59 0.00 -2.25
CA GLY A 62 -3.28 -0.29 -1.66
C GLY A 62 -2.83 -1.73 -1.88
N GLU A 63 -3.74 -2.69 -1.71
CA GLU A 63 -3.48 -4.10 -1.99
C GLU A 63 -3.24 -4.37 -3.49
N ALA A 64 -4.04 -3.73 -4.37
CA ALA A 64 -3.88 -3.84 -5.82
C ALA A 64 -2.50 -3.36 -6.30
N LYS A 65 -1.92 -2.36 -5.64
CA LYS A 65 -0.53 -1.93 -5.89
C LYS A 65 0.49 -2.86 -5.25
N ALA A 66 0.22 -3.33 -4.02
CA ALA A 66 1.15 -4.16 -3.27
C ALA A 66 1.39 -5.53 -3.91
N VAL A 67 0.44 -6.05 -4.70
CA VAL A 67 0.57 -7.35 -5.37
C VAL A 67 1.53 -7.32 -6.57
N LYS A 68 1.94 -6.13 -7.04
CA LYS A 68 2.77 -5.96 -8.23
C LYS A 68 4.01 -6.87 -8.28
N PRO A 69 4.82 -7.02 -7.22
CA PRO A 69 5.99 -7.89 -7.25
C PRO A 69 5.68 -9.37 -7.56
N LEU A 70 4.49 -9.84 -7.19
CA LEU A 70 4.03 -11.19 -7.50
C LEU A 70 3.48 -11.28 -8.93
N VAL A 71 2.81 -10.22 -9.38
CA VAL A 71 2.27 -10.11 -10.75
C VAL A 71 3.39 -10.10 -11.78
N ASP A 72 4.48 -9.36 -11.53
CA ASP A 72 5.63 -9.25 -12.43
C ASP A 72 6.35 -10.61 -12.64
N ALA A 73 6.16 -11.56 -11.74
CA ALA A 73 6.74 -12.91 -11.84
C ALA A 73 5.86 -13.92 -12.62
N VAL A 74 4.67 -13.48 -13.07
CA VAL A 74 3.71 -14.34 -13.79
C VAL A 74 3.58 -13.86 -15.23
N PRO A 75 3.64 -14.77 -16.24
CA PRO A 75 3.41 -14.42 -17.63
C PRO A 75 2.06 -13.70 -17.81
N HIS A 76 2.06 -12.65 -18.61
CA HIS A 76 0.90 -11.77 -18.77
C HIS A 76 -0.38 -12.53 -19.22
N GLU A 77 -0.24 -13.51 -20.07
CA GLU A 77 -1.33 -14.37 -20.55
C GLU A 77 -1.93 -15.26 -19.45
N ALA A 78 -1.15 -15.58 -18.42
CA ALA A 78 -1.60 -16.36 -17.27
C ALA A 78 -2.24 -15.52 -16.17
N LEU A 79 -2.13 -14.18 -16.21
CA LEU A 79 -2.68 -13.30 -15.18
C LEU A 79 -4.20 -13.24 -15.22
N ARG A 80 -4.80 -13.40 -14.04
CA ARG A 80 -6.22 -13.18 -13.75
C ARG A 80 -6.32 -12.35 -12.47
N MET A 81 -7.15 -11.33 -12.48
CA MET A 81 -7.19 -10.42 -11.34
C MET A 81 -8.61 -10.03 -10.95
N SER A 82 -8.86 -9.90 -9.67
CA SER A 82 -10.14 -9.40 -9.18
C SER A 82 -10.01 -8.50 -7.97
N THR A 83 -10.99 -7.61 -7.81
CA THR A 83 -11.08 -6.69 -6.67
C THR A 83 -12.54 -6.41 -6.33
N THR A 84 -12.78 -5.81 -5.17
CA THR A 84 -14.12 -5.38 -4.76
C THR A 84 -14.36 -3.88 -4.99
N THR A 85 -13.30 -3.07 -5.20
CA THR A 85 -13.39 -1.60 -5.29
C THR A 85 -13.12 -1.06 -6.68
N HIS A 86 -13.75 0.09 -7.02
CA HIS A 86 -13.53 0.76 -8.31
C HIS A 86 -12.07 1.24 -8.48
N THR A 87 -11.49 1.81 -7.44
CA THR A 87 -10.09 2.27 -7.45
C THR A 87 -9.10 1.13 -7.59
N GLY A 88 -9.37 -0.02 -6.94
CA GLY A 88 -8.61 -1.24 -7.13
C GLY A 88 -8.68 -1.75 -8.56
N LEU A 89 -9.89 -1.77 -9.17
CA LEU A 89 -10.04 -2.26 -10.55
C LEU A 89 -9.27 -1.40 -11.57
N LYS A 90 -9.19 -0.09 -11.36
CA LYS A 90 -8.36 0.78 -12.23
C LYS A 90 -6.90 0.33 -12.23
N VAL A 91 -6.33 0.08 -11.06
CA VAL A 91 -4.95 -0.42 -10.95
C VAL A 91 -4.78 -1.79 -11.59
N LEU A 92 -5.70 -2.74 -11.33
CA LEU A 92 -5.59 -4.08 -11.88
C LEU A 92 -5.66 -4.12 -13.41
N ARG A 93 -6.42 -3.21 -14.02
CA ARG A 93 -6.51 -3.07 -15.48
C ARG A 93 -5.21 -2.62 -16.14
N GLU A 94 -4.32 -1.94 -15.38
CA GLU A 94 -2.97 -1.61 -15.85
C GLU A 94 -2.09 -2.86 -16.01
N TYR A 95 -2.38 -3.92 -15.24
CA TYR A 95 -1.62 -5.18 -15.27
C TYR A 95 -2.15 -6.17 -16.31
N THR A 96 -3.47 -6.30 -16.45
CA THR A 96 -4.08 -7.21 -17.42
C THR A 96 -5.53 -6.85 -17.76
N ALA A 97 -5.91 -7.09 -19.01
CA ALA A 97 -7.30 -7.01 -19.46
C ALA A 97 -8.22 -8.07 -18.80
N GLN A 98 -7.63 -9.13 -18.20
CA GLN A 98 -8.34 -10.14 -17.41
C GLN A 98 -8.55 -9.67 -15.95
N SER A 99 -9.00 -8.42 -15.76
CA SER A 99 -9.31 -7.81 -14.46
C SER A 99 -10.80 -7.61 -14.32
N ARG A 100 -11.38 -8.06 -13.21
CA ARG A 100 -12.83 -8.07 -12.94
C ARG A 100 -13.15 -7.63 -11.51
N TYR A 101 -14.41 -7.27 -11.28
CA TYR A 101 -14.92 -7.24 -9.92
C TYR A 101 -15.15 -8.66 -9.42
N LEU A 102 -14.79 -8.96 -8.16
CA LEU A 102 -15.17 -10.21 -7.51
C LEU A 102 -16.69 -10.20 -7.30
N PRO A 103 -17.44 -11.15 -7.87
CA PRO A 103 -18.85 -11.28 -7.58
C PRO A 103 -19.13 -11.61 -6.10
N PHE A 104 -20.35 -11.33 -5.67
CA PHE A 104 -20.82 -11.81 -4.37
C PHE A 104 -20.80 -13.35 -4.33
N GLU A 105 -20.48 -13.92 -3.19
CA GLU A 105 -20.11 -15.34 -3.06
C GLU A 105 -21.07 -16.34 -3.72
N PRO A 106 -22.39 -16.27 -3.56
CA PRO A 106 -23.31 -17.20 -4.22
C PRO A 106 -23.20 -17.23 -5.75
N LEU A 107 -22.82 -16.11 -6.35
CA LEU A 107 -22.65 -16.00 -7.80
C LEU A 107 -21.36 -16.67 -8.32
N LEU A 108 -20.42 -17.00 -7.41
CA LEU A 108 -19.18 -17.68 -7.77
C LEU A 108 -19.41 -19.09 -8.31
N PHE A 109 -20.49 -19.77 -7.96
CA PHE A 109 -20.85 -21.07 -8.55
C PHE A 109 -20.95 -20.99 -10.08
N TYR A 110 -21.43 -19.89 -10.58
CA TYR A 110 -21.56 -19.60 -12.02
C TYR A 110 -20.30 -18.98 -12.62
N TRP A 111 -19.75 -18.00 -11.93
CA TRP A 111 -18.74 -17.11 -12.47
C TRP A 111 -17.31 -17.67 -12.40
N LEU A 112 -16.95 -18.41 -11.34
CA LEU A 112 -15.63 -18.94 -11.17
C LEU A 112 -15.35 -20.03 -12.19
N LYS A 113 -14.25 -19.89 -12.97
CA LYS A 113 -13.72 -20.93 -13.86
C LYS A 113 -12.50 -21.58 -13.20
N PRO A 114 -12.14 -22.84 -13.52
CA PRO A 114 -10.95 -23.50 -13.00
C PRO A 114 -9.70 -22.63 -13.22
N GLN A 115 -8.90 -22.47 -12.19
CA GLN A 115 -7.63 -21.74 -12.21
C GLN A 115 -6.50 -22.66 -11.73
N LYS A 116 -5.22 -22.36 -12.08
CA LYS A 116 -4.06 -23.06 -11.55
C LYS A 116 -3.80 -22.70 -10.09
N ALA A 117 -3.89 -21.41 -9.76
CA ALA A 117 -3.84 -20.94 -8.37
C ALA A 117 -4.81 -19.78 -8.12
N LEU A 118 -5.21 -19.64 -6.85
CA LEU A 118 -5.88 -18.48 -6.28
C LEU A 118 -4.98 -17.88 -5.20
N VAL A 119 -4.57 -16.63 -5.38
CA VAL A 119 -3.72 -15.85 -4.46
C VAL A 119 -4.56 -14.71 -3.90
N VAL A 120 -4.90 -14.76 -2.62
CA VAL A 120 -5.74 -13.77 -1.93
C VAL A 120 -4.88 -12.91 -1.00
N MET A 121 -5.10 -11.61 -1.04
CA MET A 121 -4.35 -10.62 -0.25
C MET A 121 -4.94 -10.40 1.14
N GLU A 122 -4.07 -10.24 2.13
CA GLU A 122 -4.33 -9.77 3.50
C GLU A 122 -5.36 -10.63 4.28
N ALA A 123 -6.53 -10.09 4.62
CA ALA A 123 -7.53 -10.74 5.49
C ALA A 123 -8.88 -10.97 4.80
N GLU A 124 -8.87 -11.30 3.51
CA GLU A 124 -10.06 -11.53 2.70
C GLU A 124 -10.53 -12.98 2.80
N PHE A 125 -11.29 -13.27 3.85
CA PHE A 125 -11.74 -14.61 4.22
C PHE A 125 -13.10 -14.97 3.61
N TRP A 126 -13.17 -15.11 2.29
CA TRP A 126 -14.36 -15.48 1.55
C TRP A 126 -14.49 -17.01 1.45
N TYR A 127 -15.46 -17.61 2.15
CA TYR A 127 -15.61 -19.07 2.26
C TYR A 127 -15.79 -19.74 0.90
N LEU A 128 -16.82 -19.31 0.12
CA LEU A 128 -17.09 -19.92 -1.19
C LEU A 128 -15.99 -19.64 -2.22
N LEU A 129 -15.30 -18.52 -2.11
CA LEU A 129 -14.14 -18.22 -2.99
C LEU A 129 -13.07 -19.29 -2.86
N PHE A 130 -12.60 -19.56 -1.64
CA PHE A 130 -11.57 -20.58 -1.39
C PHE A 130 -12.10 -21.99 -1.66
N ALA A 131 -13.30 -22.32 -1.16
CA ALA A 131 -13.89 -23.65 -1.29
C ALA A 131 -14.11 -24.04 -2.77
N LEU A 132 -14.64 -23.13 -3.59
CA LEU A 132 -14.88 -23.40 -5.01
C LEU A 132 -13.59 -23.42 -5.82
N ALA A 133 -12.65 -22.51 -5.56
CA ALA A 133 -11.36 -22.52 -6.23
C ALA A 133 -10.61 -23.82 -5.96
N LYS A 134 -10.55 -24.24 -4.69
CA LYS A 134 -9.92 -25.50 -4.29
C LYS A 134 -10.59 -26.73 -4.91
N LYS A 135 -11.93 -26.77 -4.90
CA LYS A 135 -12.71 -27.86 -5.53
C LYS A 135 -12.49 -27.95 -7.04
N ARG A 136 -12.17 -26.82 -7.70
CA ARG A 136 -11.89 -26.76 -9.14
C ARG A 136 -10.41 -26.90 -9.47
N GLY A 137 -9.60 -27.39 -8.50
CA GLY A 137 -8.20 -27.77 -8.68
C GLY A 137 -7.18 -26.66 -8.48
N ALA A 138 -7.60 -25.45 -8.05
CA ALA A 138 -6.64 -24.37 -7.80
C ALA A 138 -5.82 -24.63 -6.52
N LYS A 139 -4.51 -24.38 -6.57
CA LYS A 139 -3.70 -24.14 -5.37
C LYS A 139 -4.12 -22.83 -4.73
N THR A 140 -4.38 -22.80 -3.42
CA THR A 140 -4.96 -21.65 -2.74
C THR A 140 -3.98 -21.05 -1.75
N LEU A 141 -3.67 -19.78 -1.93
CA LEU A 141 -2.67 -19.07 -1.16
C LEU A 141 -3.31 -17.83 -0.51
N LEU A 142 -3.03 -17.61 0.77
CA LEU A 142 -3.31 -16.36 1.47
C LEU A 142 -1.98 -15.65 1.70
N VAL A 143 -1.77 -14.50 1.05
CA VAL A 143 -0.49 -13.78 1.05
C VAL A 143 -0.61 -12.44 1.73
N ASN A 144 0.51 -11.95 2.29
CA ASN A 144 0.54 -10.72 3.09
C ASN A 144 -0.45 -10.75 4.25
N ALA A 145 -0.71 -11.94 4.79
CA ALA A 145 -1.77 -12.19 5.77
C ALA A 145 -1.48 -11.45 7.08
N ARG A 146 -2.49 -10.70 7.54
CA ARG A 146 -2.40 -9.93 8.79
C ARG A 146 -3.67 -10.01 9.60
N MET A 147 -3.52 -9.86 10.92
CA MET A 147 -4.62 -9.88 11.85
C MET A 147 -4.40 -8.85 12.95
N SER A 148 -5.13 -7.72 12.91
CA SER A 148 -4.94 -6.63 13.86
C SER A 148 -5.40 -6.99 15.29
N ASP A 149 -4.85 -6.26 16.29
CA ASP A 149 -5.28 -6.37 17.70
C ASP A 149 -6.78 -6.14 17.87
N ARG A 150 -7.33 -5.23 17.08
CA ARG A 150 -8.77 -4.89 17.09
C ARG A 150 -9.64 -6.00 16.50
N SER A 151 -9.17 -6.67 15.45
CA SER A 151 -9.95 -7.67 14.70
C SER A 151 -9.87 -9.06 15.32
N PHE A 152 -8.70 -9.46 15.80
CA PHE A 152 -8.47 -10.81 16.30
C PHE A 152 -9.45 -11.29 17.39
N PRO A 153 -9.78 -10.49 18.44
CA PRO A 153 -10.75 -10.92 19.44
C PRO A 153 -12.15 -11.22 18.86
N LYS A 154 -12.54 -10.45 17.84
CA LYS A 154 -13.83 -10.64 17.16
C LYS A 154 -13.84 -11.93 16.35
N TYR A 155 -12.78 -12.19 15.62
CA TYR A 155 -12.62 -13.39 14.79
C TYR A 155 -12.51 -14.65 15.65
N LYS A 156 -11.83 -14.57 16.78
CA LYS A 156 -11.71 -15.68 17.73
C LYS A 156 -13.07 -16.12 18.30
N LYS A 157 -14.02 -15.19 18.51
CA LYS A 157 -15.39 -15.53 18.98
C LYS A 157 -16.13 -16.47 18.01
N ILE A 158 -15.89 -16.34 16.72
CA ILE A 158 -16.47 -17.19 15.66
C ILE A 158 -15.38 -18.04 14.99
N GLY A 159 -14.35 -18.45 15.76
CA GLY A 159 -13.20 -19.20 15.27
C GLY A 159 -13.57 -20.53 14.59
N TRP A 160 -14.72 -21.13 14.94
CA TRP A 160 -15.26 -22.31 14.26
C TRP A 160 -15.51 -22.05 12.77
N PHE A 161 -15.99 -20.85 12.42
CA PHE A 161 -16.24 -20.45 11.03
C PHE A 161 -14.92 -20.27 10.25
N TYR A 162 -13.93 -19.61 10.85
CA TYR A 162 -12.62 -19.45 10.22
C TYR A 162 -11.90 -20.78 10.02
N ARG A 163 -12.05 -21.73 10.96
CA ARG A 163 -11.54 -23.09 10.77
C ARG A 163 -12.13 -23.77 9.52
N GLU A 164 -13.39 -23.51 9.18
CA GLU A 164 -13.98 -24.03 7.94
C GLU A 164 -13.36 -23.38 6.69
N ILE A 165 -13.03 -22.08 6.73
CA ILE A 165 -12.36 -21.39 5.63
C ILE A 165 -10.93 -21.92 5.45
N PHE A 166 -10.15 -22.01 6.52
CA PHE A 166 -8.76 -22.45 6.47
C PHE A 166 -8.56 -23.90 6.00
N LYS A 167 -9.62 -24.73 5.99
CA LYS A 167 -9.57 -26.07 5.35
C LYS A 167 -9.32 -26.01 3.84
N TYR A 168 -9.60 -24.87 3.21
CA TYR A 168 -9.48 -24.66 1.77
C TYR A 168 -8.32 -23.75 1.39
N ILE A 169 -7.42 -23.44 2.33
CA ILE A 169 -6.21 -22.64 2.08
C ILE A 169 -5.01 -23.53 2.26
N ASP A 170 -4.22 -23.70 1.20
CA ASP A 170 -3.06 -24.60 1.20
C ASP A 170 -1.88 -23.98 1.95
N GLU A 171 -1.59 -22.71 1.70
CA GLU A 171 -0.44 -22.03 2.26
C GLU A 171 -0.83 -20.61 2.71
N VAL A 172 -0.28 -20.19 3.84
CA VAL A 172 -0.51 -18.87 4.42
C VAL A 172 0.82 -18.16 4.67
N TYR A 173 0.99 -16.98 4.10
CA TYR A 173 2.19 -16.15 4.21
C TYR A 173 1.88 -14.90 5.05
N ALA A 174 2.25 -14.95 6.32
CA ALA A 174 1.96 -13.93 7.32
C ALA A 174 2.99 -12.79 7.32
N GLN A 175 2.55 -11.57 7.66
CA GLN A 175 3.44 -10.42 7.76
C GLN A 175 4.38 -10.53 8.97
N THR A 176 3.87 -10.97 10.12
CA THR A 176 4.62 -11.01 11.38
C THR A 176 4.44 -12.34 12.12
N ALA A 177 5.32 -12.62 13.08
CA ALA A 177 5.17 -13.77 13.98
C ALA A 177 3.88 -13.68 14.83
N THR A 178 3.41 -12.48 15.13
CA THR A 178 2.13 -12.26 15.83
C THR A 178 0.96 -12.63 14.95
N ASP A 179 0.99 -12.23 13.68
CA ASP A 179 -0.05 -12.61 12.70
C ASP A 179 -0.08 -14.13 12.52
N LYS A 180 1.08 -14.77 12.37
CA LYS A 180 1.19 -16.23 12.30
C LYS A 180 0.45 -16.89 13.47
N LYS A 181 0.79 -16.55 14.72
CA LYS A 181 0.13 -17.11 15.92
C LYS A 181 -1.38 -16.92 15.91
N ARG A 182 -1.86 -15.75 15.46
CA ARG A 182 -3.30 -15.44 15.39
C ARG A 182 -4.02 -16.24 14.32
N LEU A 183 -3.42 -16.37 13.15
CA LEU A 183 -3.97 -17.15 12.03
C LEU A 183 -4.01 -18.65 12.37
N GLU A 184 -2.95 -19.18 12.99
CA GLU A 184 -2.92 -20.56 13.49
C GLU A 184 -4.01 -20.82 14.55
N ALA A 185 -4.24 -19.86 15.47
CA ALA A 185 -5.34 -19.94 16.45
C ALA A 185 -6.73 -19.95 15.79
N LEU A 186 -6.88 -19.41 14.58
CA LEU A 186 -8.09 -19.46 13.78
C LEU A 186 -8.18 -20.71 12.88
N GLY A 187 -7.16 -21.58 12.89
CA GLY A 187 -7.16 -22.86 12.18
C GLY A 187 -6.31 -22.88 10.90
N ALA A 188 -5.53 -21.84 10.63
CA ALA A 188 -4.61 -21.83 9.51
C ALA A 188 -3.52 -22.92 9.70
N LYS A 189 -3.15 -23.57 8.59
CA LYS A 189 -2.05 -24.53 8.52
C LYS A 189 -0.98 -23.99 7.58
N HIS A 190 0.25 -24.53 7.68
CA HIS A 190 1.37 -24.13 6.81
C HIS A 190 1.60 -22.61 6.77
N VAL A 191 1.64 -21.99 7.95
CA VAL A 191 1.83 -20.54 8.07
C VAL A 191 3.34 -20.21 8.14
N VAL A 192 3.81 -19.46 7.14
CA VAL A 192 5.19 -18.96 7.07
C VAL A 192 5.20 -17.44 7.24
N VAL A 193 6.18 -16.90 7.97
CA VAL A 193 6.37 -15.45 8.09
C VAL A 193 7.28 -14.97 6.95
N THR A 194 6.76 -14.10 6.08
CA THR A 194 7.48 -13.56 4.92
C THR A 194 7.68 -12.04 4.99
N GLY A 195 7.13 -11.38 6.00
CA GLY A 195 7.16 -9.92 6.10
C GLY A 195 6.03 -9.24 5.29
N ASN A 196 6.03 -7.92 5.27
CA ASN A 196 5.05 -7.15 4.50
C ASN A 196 5.51 -7.04 3.04
N ILE A 197 4.70 -7.54 2.12
CA ILE A 197 5.01 -7.55 0.68
C ILE A 197 5.30 -6.16 0.11
N LYS A 198 4.73 -5.09 0.69
CA LYS A 198 5.02 -3.69 0.33
C LYS A 198 6.48 -3.29 0.57
N LEU A 199 7.19 -4.06 1.40
CA LEU A 199 8.60 -3.83 1.75
C LEU A 199 9.56 -4.76 1.00
N ALA A 200 9.03 -5.72 0.25
CA ALA A 200 9.84 -6.69 -0.49
C ALA A 200 10.60 -6.03 -1.66
N TYR A 201 9.98 -5.03 -2.29
CA TYR A 201 10.56 -4.31 -3.41
C TYR A 201 10.44 -2.81 -3.18
N LEU A 202 11.45 -2.25 -2.56
CA LEU A 202 11.60 -0.81 -2.46
C LEU A 202 12.30 -0.28 -3.72
N PRO A 203 11.83 0.83 -4.29
CA PRO A 203 12.43 1.41 -5.47
C PRO A 203 13.89 1.75 -5.22
N GLN A 204 14.73 1.45 -6.20
CA GLN A 204 16.16 1.75 -6.14
C GLN A 204 16.47 3.04 -6.89
N PRO A 205 17.55 3.77 -6.53
CA PRO A 205 17.97 4.94 -7.26
C PRO A 205 18.29 4.60 -8.72
N SER A 206 17.76 5.38 -9.64
CA SER A 206 18.01 5.23 -11.08
C SER A 206 19.34 5.85 -11.50
N LYS A 207 19.86 6.79 -10.68
CA LYS A 207 21.15 7.46 -10.89
C LYS A 207 21.82 7.81 -9.55
N ARG A 208 23.11 8.03 -9.58
CA ARG A 208 23.88 8.53 -8.44
C ARG A 208 23.90 10.06 -8.46
N LEU A 209 23.35 10.67 -7.42
CA LEU A 209 23.48 12.11 -7.17
C LEU A 209 24.68 12.37 -6.23
N SER A 210 25.36 13.52 -6.42
CA SER A 210 26.42 13.93 -5.51
C SER A 210 25.81 14.53 -4.24
N LYS A 211 26.05 13.88 -3.09
CA LYS A 211 25.63 14.39 -1.79
C LYS A 211 26.46 15.63 -1.45
N PRO A 212 25.83 16.76 -1.08
CA PRO A 212 26.55 17.91 -0.55
C PRO A 212 27.23 17.56 0.79
N SER A 213 28.34 18.22 1.12
CA SER A 213 29.02 18.05 2.41
C SER A 213 28.24 18.62 3.59
N SER A 214 27.22 19.40 3.33
CA SER A 214 26.33 20.03 4.31
C SER A 214 25.10 19.17 4.58
N LEU A 215 24.43 19.43 5.73
CA LEU A 215 23.17 18.80 6.09
C LEU A 215 22.11 18.99 5.00
N LEU A 216 21.58 17.90 4.47
CA LEU A 216 20.55 17.92 3.42
C LEU A 216 19.21 17.45 4.00
N VAL A 217 18.24 18.37 4.00
CA VAL A 217 16.85 18.11 4.39
C VAL A 217 16.01 17.94 3.14
N CYS A 218 15.25 16.87 3.04
CA CYS A 218 14.30 16.62 1.96
C CYS A 218 12.85 16.74 2.50
N ALA A 219 12.08 17.68 1.98
CA ALA A 219 10.63 17.73 2.15
C ALA A 219 9.98 16.90 1.04
N ALA A 220 9.61 15.68 1.38
CA ALA A 220 9.25 14.64 0.42
C ALA A 220 7.74 14.53 0.23
N SER A 221 7.28 14.54 -1.03
CA SER A 221 5.87 14.36 -1.40
C SER A 221 4.94 15.35 -0.69
N THR A 222 5.30 16.64 -0.71
CA THR A 222 4.54 17.69 -0.02
C THR A 222 3.21 17.96 -0.69
N HIS A 223 2.24 18.34 0.13
CA HIS A 223 0.90 18.77 -0.26
C HIS A 223 0.66 20.24 0.09
N GLU A 224 -0.49 20.77 -0.36
CA GLU A 224 -0.85 22.15 -0.11
C GLU A 224 -0.88 22.48 1.39
N GLY A 225 -0.25 23.57 1.78
CA GLY A 225 -0.06 23.99 3.17
C GLY A 225 1.24 23.48 3.82
N GLU A 226 1.74 22.31 3.40
CA GLU A 226 2.93 21.71 4.01
C GLU A 226 4.23 22.39 3.57
N GLU A 227 4.29 22.93 2.34
CA GLU A 227 5.51 23.58 1.84
C GLU A 227 5.87 24.81 2.68
N ARG A 228 4.89 25.66 3.02
CA ARG A 228 5.13 26.83 3.86
C ARG A 228 5.60 26.44 5.25
N LEU A 229 4.96 25.45 5.85
CA LEU A 229 5.37 24.90 7.15
C LEU A 229 6.82 24.42 7.14
N VAL A 230 7.22 23.71 6.08
CA VAL A 230 8.61 23.22 5.92
C VAL A 230 9.60 24.36 5.71
N LEU A 231 9.27 25.36 4.90
CA LEU A 231 10.12 26.52 4.66
C LEU A 231 10.40 27.30 5.95
N GLU A 232 9.36 27.52 6.78
CA GLU A 232 9.50 28.17 8.08
C GLU A 232 10.36 27.35 9.05
N ALA A 233 10.14 26.04 9.10
CA ALA A 233 10.96 25.14 9.91
C ALA A 233 12.44 25.11 9.45
N PHE A 234 12.66 25.11 8.14
CA PHE A 234 13.99 25.17 7.56
C PHE A 234 14.69 26.50 7.83
N LEU A 235 13.98 27.62 7.77
CA LEU A 235 14.55 28.92 8.09
C LEU A 235 15.11 28.98 9.52
N ALA A 236 14.42 28.35 10.47
CA ALA A 236 14.90 28.22 11.84
C ALA A 236 16.20 27.37 11.88
N LEU A 237 16.24 26.22 11.19
CA LEU A 237 17.43 25.38 11.08
C LEU A 237 18.59 26.14 10.42
N LYS A 238 18.33 26.90 9.36
CA LYS A 238 19.34 27.65 8.59
C LYS A 238 20.09 28.67 9.43
N LYS A 239 19.45 29.22 10.48
CA LYS A 239 20.10 30.14 11.42
C LYS A 239 21.13 29.44 12.30
N GLU A 240 20.85 28.22 12.73
CA GLU A 240 21.76 27.41 13.55
C GLU A 240 22.80 26.65 12.70
N GLU A 241 22.39 26.21 11.51
CA GLU A 241 23.17 25.43 10.55
C GLU A 241 23.26 26.17 9.20
N PRO A 242 24.08 27.23 9.08
CA PRO A 242 24.07 28.12 7.88
C PRO A 242 24.41 27.41 6.55
N LYS A 243 25.08 26.27 6.60
CA LYS A 243 25.39 25.46 5.41
C LYS A 243 24.31 24.44 5.05
N SER A 244 23.26 24.26 5.88
CA SER A 244 22.17 23.31 5.60
C SER A 244 21.44 23.66 4.30
N ARG A 245 20.87 22.66 3.65
CA ARG A 245 20.13 22.80 2.38
C ARG A 245 18.82 22.07 2.45
N LEU A 246 17.82 22.62 1.75
CA LEU A 246 16.48 22.06 1.65
C LEU A 246 16.20 21.65 0.21
N VAL A 247 15.69 20.43 0.04
CA VAL A 247 15.09 19.96 -1.21
C VAL A 247 13.60 19.82 -1.01
N VAL A 248 12.79 20.48 -1.82
CA VAL A 248 11.33 20.39 -1.80
C VAL A 248 10.85 19.56 -2.98
N VAL A 249 10.13 18.47 -2.70
CA VAL A 249 9.62 17.55 -3.72
C VAL A 249 8.09 17.48 -3.61
N PRO A 250 7.34 18.32 -4.34
CA PRO A 250 5.89 18.29 -4.33
C PRO A 250 5.34 16.98 -4.90
N ARG A 251 4.23 16.49 -4.34
CA ARG A 251 3.63 15.20 -4.74
C ARG A 251 3.01 15.24 -6.14
N HIS A 252 2.46 16.38 -6.55
CA HIS A 252 1.66 16.54 -7.76
C HIS A 252 2.31 17.54 -8.72
N PRO A 253 2.55 17.15 -9.99
CA PRO A 253 3.20 18.02 -10.99
C PRO A 253 2.46 19.33 -11.22
N GLU A 254 1.14 19.33 -11.17
CA GLU A 254 0.31 20.52 -11.35
C GLU A 254 0.55 21.61 -10.30
N ARG A 255 1.28 21.27 -9.24
CA ARG A 255 1.62 22.22 -8.17
C ARG A 255 3.02 22.81 -8.31
N PHE A 256 3.84 22.34 -9.24
CA PHE A 256 5.24 22.78 -9.35
C PHE A 256 5.38 24.29 -9.50
N GLU A 257 4.57 24.93 -10.35
CA GLU A 257 4.61 26.38 -10.52
C GLU A 257 4.17 27.14 -9.25
N LYS A 258 3.06 26.71 -8.64
CA LYS A 258 2.56 27.32 -7.39
C LYS A 258 3.59 27.23 -6.26
N VAL A 259 4.27 26.10 -6.16
CA VAL A 259 5.34 25.90 -5.16
C VAL A 259 6.61 26.70 -5.49
N ALA A 260 6.94 26.85 -6.78
CA ALA A 260 8.03 27.71 -7.20
C ALA A 260 7.80 29.18 -6.85
N GLU A 261 6.59 29.69 -7.07
CA GLU A 261 6.20 31.06 -6.69
C GLU A 261 6.28 31.27 -5.16
N LEU A 262 5.82 30.26 -4.40
CA LEU A 262 5.93 30.29 -2.93
C LEU A 262 7.39 30.37 -2.48
N ILE A 263 8.26 29.50 -3.05
CA ILE A 263 9.69 29.45 -2.71
C ILE A 263 10.37 30.77 -3.12
N ASP A 264 10.06 31.32 -4.30
CA ASP A 264 10.66 32.56 -4.80
C ASP A 264 10.34 33.72 -3.86
N THR A 265 9.06 33.87 -3.47
CA THR A 265 8.62 34.90 -2.53
C THR A 265 9.32 34.76 -1.19
N PHE A 266 9.34 33.54 -0.64
CA PHE A 266 9.97 33.25 0.65
C PHE A 266 11.50 33.48 0.61
N ALA A 267 12.15 33.06 -0.46
CA ALA A 267 13.59 33.22 -0.64
C ALA A 267 14.00 34.69 -0.73
N LYS A 268 13.21 35.52 -1.44
CA LYS A 268 13.44 36.97 -1.51
C LYS A 268 13.29 37.64 -0.13
N GLU A 269 12.25 37.31 0.60
CA GLU A 269 11.98 37.82 1.95
C GLU A 269 13.13 37.52 2.92
N HIS A 270 13.70 36.33 2.84
CA HIS A 270 14.71 35.83 3.78
C HIS A 270 16.16 35.82 3.23
N ARG A 271 16.38 36.42 2.04
CA ARG A 271 17.70 36.50 1.35
C ARG A 271 18.34 35.13 1.14
N LEU A 272 17.53 34.10 0.80
CA LEU A 272 17.97 32.77 0.46
C LEU A 272 18.15 32.63 -1.05
N LYS A 273 19.03 31.70 -1.47
CA LYS A 273 19.20 31.34 -2.87
C LYS A 273 18.40 30.06 -3.16
N TRP A 274 17.68 30.03 -4.27
CA TRP A 274 16.96 28.86 -4.69
C TRP A 274 17.14 28.55 -6.17
N GLN A 275 16.81 27.31 -6.55
CA GLN A 275 16.83 26.88 -7.95
C GLN A 275 15.78 25.78 -8.20
N ARG A 276 15.44 25.58 -9.47
CA ARG A 276 14.72 24.42 -9.96
C ARG A 276 15.69 23.31 -10.30
N TYR A 277 15.34 22.08 -9.94
CA TYR A 277 16.12 20.90 -10.26
C TYR A 277 16.19 20.65 -11.78
N SER A 278 15.10 20.94 -12.52
CA SER A 278 15.08 20.90 -14.00
C SER A 278 16.14 21.80 -14.68
N LYS A 279 16.62 22.84 -13.99
CA LYS A 279 17.66 23.76 -14.48
C LYS A 279 19.07 23.27 -14.13
N SER A 280 19.23 22.64 -12.98
CA SER A 280 20.51 22.12 -12.50
C SER A 280 20.27 21.03 -11.45
N GLU A 281 20.84 19.86 -11.67
CA GLU A 281 20.77 18.72 -10.71
C GLU A 281 21.76 18.88 -9.54
N ARG A 282 22.41 20.04 -9.39
CA ARG A 282 23.32 20.32 -8.29
C ARG A 282 22.57 20.87 -7.08
N PHE A 283 23.02 20.55 -5.90
CA PHE A 283 22.44 21.01 -4.63
C PHE A 283 23.32 22.11 -4.02
N GLU A 284 23.57 23.18 -4.77
CA GLU A 284 24.46 24.27 -4.36
C GLU A 284 23.72 25.41 -3.66
N ASN A 285 22.46 25.62 -3.99
CA ASN A 285 21.62 26.66 -3.41
C ASN A 285 20.98 26.22 -2.07
N ASP A 286 20.48 27.18 -1.31
CA ASP A 286 19.84 26.95 -0.02
C ASP A 286 18.58 26.08 -0.16
N ILE A 287 17.80 26.34 -1.23
CA ILE A 287 16.58 25.61 -1.53
C ILE A 287 16.62 25.09 -2.98
N VAL A 288 16.28 23.83 -3.18
CA VAL A 288 16.11 23.21 -4.49
C VAL A 288 14.69 22.69 -4.61
N LEU A 289 13.95 23.18 -5.60
CA LEU A 289 12.64 22.62 -5.95
C LEU A 289 12.81 21.51 -6.98
N VAL A 290 12.38 20.31 -6.67
CA VAL A 290 12.33 19.20 -7.62
C VAL A 290 11.02 19.26 -8.40
N ASP A 291 11.11 19.80 -9.59
CA ASP A 291 10.02 20.04 -10.53
C ASP A 291 10.02 19.03 -11.69
N VAL A 292 10.49 17.81 -11.41
CA VAL A 292 10.49 16.66 -12.32
C VAL A 292 10.03 15.40 -11.60
N LEU A 293 9.42 14.47 -12.33
CA LEU A 293 8.95 13.21 -11.76
C LEU A 293 10.06 12.15 -11.70
N GLY A 294 9.94 11.22 -10.74
CA GLY A 294 10.82 10.04 -10.65
C GLY A 294 12.10 10.23 -9.84
N GLU A 295 12.40 11.44 -9.39
CA GLU A 295 13.66 11.77 -8.70
C GLU A 295 13.68 11.50 -7.19
N LEU A 296 12.51 11.29 -6.57
CA LEU A 296 12.40 11.24 -5.11
C LEU A 296 13.30 10.19 -4.46
N VAL A 297 13.42 9.00 -5.06
CA VAL A 297 14.26 7.91 -4.54
C VAL A 297 15.76 8.29 -4.66
N ASN A 298 16.15 8.95 -5.74
CA ASN A 298 17.50 9.47 -5.93
C ASN A 298 17.85 10.52 -4.85
N ILE A 299 16.87 11.36 -4.49
CA ILE A 299 17.00 12.38 -3.43
C ILE A 299 17.11 11.73 -2.05
N TYR A 300 16.29 10.71 -1.76
CA TYR A 300 16.38 9.97 -0.48
C TYR A 300 17.78 9.38 -0.26
N ALA A 301 18.40 8.85 -1.32
CA ALA A 301 19.73 8.21 -1.23
C ALA A 301 20.84 9.18 -0.77
N ILE A 302 20.63 10.48 -0.90
CA ILE A 302 21.61 11.51 -0.49
C ILE A 302 21.14 12.36 0.71
N SER A 303 19.91 12.17 1.18
CA SER A 303 19.31 12.99 2.25
C SER A 303 19.74 12.51 3.64
N ASP A 304 19.96 13.45 4.55
CA ASP A 304 20.20 13.17 5.98
C ASP A 304 18.87 13.11 6.75
N ILE A 305 17.98 14.05 6.45
CA ILE A 305 16.68 14.19 7.11
C ILE A 305 15.59 14.22 6.04
N VAL A 306 14.52 13.48 6.28
CA VAL A 306 13.33 13.50 5.43
C VAL A 306 12.14 13.98 6.25
N ILE A 307 11.53 15.07 5.83
CA ILE A 307 10.23 15.53 6.30
C ILE A 307 9.20 14.93 5.34
N LEU A 308 8.45 13.93 5.83
CA LEU A 308 7.53 13.16 5.00
C LEU A 308 6.15 13.82 4.95
N GLY A 309 5.79 14.33 3.80
CA GLY A 309 4.54 15.04 3.56
C GLY A 309 3.29 14.15 3.52
N GLY A 310 2.13 14.77 3.30
CA GLY A 310 0.82 14.11 3.32
C GLY A 310 0.36 13.68 4.70
N ALA A 311 1.09 14.06 5.75
CA ALA A 311 0.79 13.67 7.12
C ALA A 311 0.66 14.86 8.09
N PHE A 312 1.10 16.04 7.73
CA PHE A 312 0.83 17.28 8.47
C PHE A 312 -0.58 17.80 8.19
N GLU A 313 -1.06 17.57 6.97
CA GLU A 313 -2.45 17.73 6.57
C GLU A 313 -3.15 16.35 6.49
N PRO A 314 -4.48 16.25 6.58
CA PRO A 314 -5.21 14.97 6.66
C PRO A 314 -5.32 14.22 5.32
N VAL A 315 -4.20 14.05 4.62
CA VAL A 315 -4.10 13.36 3.33
C VAL A 315 -3.93 11.84 3.49
N GLY A 316 -3.24 11.40 4.56
CA GLY A 316 -3.08 9.98 4.87
C GLY A 316 -1.65 9.46 4.89
N GLY A 317 -0.65 10.33 4.66
CA GLY A 317 0.78 10.02 4.72
C GLY A 317 1.34 9.36 3.46
N HIS A 318 2.66 9.30 3.39
CA HIS A 318 3.42 8.64 2.32
C HIS A 318 4.30 7.51 2.85
N ASN A 319 4.88 6.72 1.95
CA ASN A 319 5.65 5.52 2.28
C ASN A 319 6.99 5.87 2.93
N ALA A 320 7.07 5.72 4.26
CA ALA A 320 8.28 5.98 5.03
C ALA A 320 9.42 4.98 4.76
N ALA A 321 9.10 3.77 4.26
CA ALA A 321 10.11 2.74 4.02
C ALA A 321 11.05 3.09 2.87
N GLU A 322 10.60 3.91 1.91
CA GLU A 322 11.43 4.38 0.79
C GLU A 322 12.59 5.27 1.27
N ALA A 323 12.36 6.09 2.28
CA ALA A 323 13.44 6.88 2.90
C ALA A 323 14.24 6.06 3.94
N ALA A 324 13.56 5.18 4.69
CA ALA A 324 14.18 4.36 5.73
C ALA A 324 15.21 3.36 5.17
N GLN A 325 15.06 2.88 3.92
CA GLN A 325 16.03 1.98 3.29
C GLN A 325 17.44 2.61 3.17
N PHE A 326 17.52 3.94 3.13
CA PHE A 326 18.78 4.69 3.08
C PHE A 326 19.25 5.17 4.46
N GLY A 327 18.54 4.85 5.53
CA GLY A 327 18.88 5.28 6.88
C GLY A 327 18.63 6.76 7.16
N CYS A 328 17.78 7.42 6.39
CA CYS A 328 17.39 8.81 6.65
C CYS A 328 16.76 8.96 8.03
N LYS A 329 17.00 10.08 8.70
CA LYS A 329 16.20 10.50 9.85
C LYS A 329 14.84 10.99 9.36
N ILE A 330 13.72 10.43 9.85
CA ILE A 330 12.39 10.74 9.32
C ILE A 330 11.57 11.51 10.34
N ILE A 331 11.02 12.64 9.91
CA ILE A 331 10.00 13.41 10.64
C ILE A 331 8.70 13.34 9.83
N SER A 332 7.58 13.07 10.48
CA SER A 332 6.26 13.02 9.84
C SER A 332 5.18 13.64 10.73
N GLY A 333 4.10 14.08 10.11
CA GLY A 333 2.89 14.49 10.82
C GLY A 333 2.10 13.28 11.34
N LYS A 334 1.00 13.56 12.05
CA LYS A 334 0.14 12.55 12.70
C LYS A 334 -0.88 11.89 11.77
N HIS A 335 -1.13 12.44 10.59
CA HIS A 335 -2.17 11.99 9.67
C HIS A 335 -1.64 10.94 8.68
N TYR A 336 -1.11 9.81 9.17
CA TYR A 336 -0.56 8.71 8.34
C TYR A 336 -1.49 7.49 8.26
N PHE A 337 -2.79 7.69 8.35
CA PHE A 337 -3.79 6.60 8.44
C PHE A 337 -3.79 5.63 7.25
N ASN A 338 -3.35 6.06 6.06
CA ASN A 338 -3.19 5.18 4.88
C ASN A 338 -1.87 4.38 4.90
N GLN A 339 -0.94 4.71 5.79
CA GLN A 339 0.41 4.14 5.85
C GLN A 339 0.73 3.50 7.21
N LYS A 340 -0.30 3.23 8.01
CA LYS A 340 -0.13 2.73 9.37
C LYS A 340 0.72 1.45 9.41
N ASP A 341 0.51 0.53 8.50
CA ASP A 341 1.27 -0.72 8.37
C ASP A 341 2.76 -0.48 8.05
N ILE A 342 3.08 0.53 7.25
CA ILE A 342 4.46 0.93 6.96
C ILE A 342 5.11 1.61 8.18
N PHE A 343 4.38 2.52 8.84
CA PHE A 343 4.88 3.17 10.05
C PHE A 343 5.12 2.17 11.19
N ASP A 344 4.26 1.15 11.32
CA ASP A 344 4.44 0.06 12.29
C ASP A 344 5.69 -0.82 11.95
N ALA A 345 6.04 -0.94 10.66
CA ALA A 345 7.17 -1.72 10.17
C ALA A 345 8.50 -0.96 10.13
N VAL A 346 8.50 0.35 10.28
CA VAL A 346 9.68 1.20 10.30
C VAL A 346 9.87 1.78 11.70
N GLU A 347 11.06 1.62 12.27
CA GLU A 347 11.43 2.27 13.53
C GLU A 347 12.20 3.57 13.28
N GLY A 348 12.20 4.48 14.26
CA GLY A 348 12.96 5.73 14.18
C GLY A 348 12.21 6.88 13.52
N ILE A 349 10.93 6.73 13.16
CA ILE A 349 10.11 7.83 12.65
C ILE A 349 9.70 8.74 13.82
N ALA A 350 10.02 10.03 13.71
CA ALA A 350 9.56 11.04 14.65
C ALA A 350 8.21 11.61 14.20
N VAL A 351 7.12 11.21 14.84
CA VAL A 351 5.78 11.75 14.56
C VAL A 351 5.54 12.99 15.41
N VAL A 352 5.19 14.11 14.79
CA VAL A 352 5.02 15.40 15.45
C VAL A 352 3.77 16.14 14.98
N GLU A 353 3.27 17.06 15.80
CA GLU A 353 2.29 18.06 15.35
C GLU A 353 2.95 19.09 14.45
N ALA A 354 2.18 19.68 13.51
CA ALA A 354 2.69 20.70 12.58
C ALA A 354 3.42 21.84 13.31
N SER A 355 2.84 22.36 14.40
CA SER A 355 3.43 23.41 15.24
C SER A 355 4.79 23.06 15.86
N ASN A 356 5.12 21.77 15.94
CA ASN A 356 6.36 21.30 16.55
C ASN A 356 7.44 20.91 15.51
N LEU A 357 7.16 21.04 14.21
CA LEU A 357 8.09 20.65 13.15
C LEU A 357 9.41 21.38 13.26
N GLY A 358 9.40 22.71 13.38
CA GLY A 358 10.61 23.53 13.48
C GLY A 358 11.47 23.15 14.68
N ARG A 359 10.84 23.00 15.87
CA ARG A 359 11.52 22.55 17.09
C ARG A 359 12.15 21.17 16.91
N ARG A 360 11.43 20.23 16.29
CA ARG A 360 11.94 18.88 16.08
C ARG A 360 13.07 18.82 15.06
N LEU A 361 13.01 19.66 14.03
CA LEU A 361 14.07 19.79 13.05
C LEU A 361 15.35 20.35 13.66
N LEU A 362 15.26 21.37 14.50
CA LEU A 362 16.41 21.89 15.28
C LEU A 362 17.04 20.81 16.17
N GLN A 363 16.25 19.90 16.68
CA GLN A 363 16.71 18.77 17.52
C GLN A 363 17.14 17.56 16.68
N HIS A 364 17.53 17.73 15.40
CA HIS A 364 17.87 16.61 14.51
C HIS A 364 19.01 15.73 15.03
N GLY A 365 19.88 16.25 15.89
CA GLY A 365 20.99 15.50 16.48
C GLY A 365 20.52 14.28 17.30
N VAL A 366 19.34 14.36 17.96
CA VAL A 366 18.78 13.25 18.75
C VAL A 366 17.84 12.35 17.95
N LEU A 367 17.58 12.65 16.68
CA LEU A 367 16.81 11.79 15.80
C LEU A 367 17.62 10.53 15.46
N LYS A 368 16.99 9.39 15.58
CA LYS A 368 17.57 8.11 15.14
C LYS A 368 17.40 7.95 13.63
N ALA A 369 18.36 7.31 12.99
CA ALA A 369 18.20 6.84 11.63
C ALA A 369 17.03 5.84 11.56
N ALA A 370 16.13 6.05 10.61
CA ALA A 370 15.02 5.14 10.43
C ALA A 370 15.50 3.80 9.87
N LYS A 371 14.87 2.71 10.31
CA LYS A 371 15.21 1.35 9.90
C LYS A 371 13.96 0.52 9.69
N ILE A 372 13.97 -0.31 8.67
CA ILE A 372 12.94 -1.32 8.46
C ILE A 372 13.20 -2.46 9.45
N LYS A 373 12.21 -2.76 10.31
CA LYS A 373 12.34 -3.75 11.40
C LYS A 373 12.62 -5.17 10.90
N HIS A 374 11.95 -5.55 9.82
CA HIS A 374 12.05 -6.89 9.26
C HIS A 374 12.12 -6.83 7.74
N LYS A 375 13.11 -7.49 7.16
CA LYS A 375 13.16 -7.69 5.72
C LYS A 375 12.00 -8.57 5.30
N SER A 376 11.38 -8.21 4.19
CA SER A 376 10.36 -9.04 3.55
C SER A 376 11.03 -9.95 2.53
N ASP A 377 10.75 -11.25 2.64
CA ASP A 377 11.20 -12.26 1.69
C ASP A 377 10.00 -12.94 1.06
N ILE A 378 9.74 -12.63 -0.19
CA ILE A 378 8.63 -13.21 -0.96
C ILE A 378 9.06 -14.38 -1.83
N SER A 379 10.30 -14.85 -1.73
CA SER A 379 10.85 -15.95 -2.57
C SER A 379 10.02 -17.23 -2.46
N LEU A 380 9.55 -17.58 -1.27
CA LEU A 380 8.68 -18.74 -1.04
C LEU A 380 7.30 -18.57 -1.72
N ILE A 381 6.74 -17.36 -1.71
CA ILE A 381 5.48 -17.06 -2.41
C ILE A 381 5.67 -17.20 -3.91
N LEU A 382 6.76 -16.63 -4.45
CA LEU A 382 7.10 -16.72 -5.87
C LEU A 382 7.31 -18.17 -6.30
N LYS A 383 8.06 -18.95 -5.52
CA LYS A 383 8.25 -20.38 -5.77
C LYS A 383 6.92 -21.12 -5.81
N SER A 384 6.06 -20.89 -4.81
CA SER A 384 4.75 -21.53 -4.73
C SER A 384 3.83 -21.24 -5.92
N ILE A 385 3.95 -20.02 -6.50
CA ILE A 385 3.24 -19.63 -7.73
C ILE A 385 3.88 -20.27 -8.96
N GLN A 386 5.21 -20.32 -9.05
CA GLN A 386 5.95 -20.92 -10.16
C GLN A 386 5.73 -22.42 -10.28
N ASP A 387 5.61 -23.14 -9.16
CA ASP A 387 5.37 -24.58 -9.11
C ASP A 387 4.05 -25.00 -9.80
N VAL A 388 3.14 -24.06 -10.08
CA VAL A 388 1.84 -24.32 -10.73
C VAL A 388 1.67 -23.63 -12.09
N LEU A 389 2.69 -22.89 -12.56
CA LEU A 389 2.68 -22.28 -13.90
C LEU A 389 2.97 -23.31 -14.99
#